data_143ae5758278283d4cb1376a627aa505
#
_entry.id   143ae5758278283d4cb1376a627aa505
#
_cell.length_a   1.000
_cell.length_b   1.000
_cell.length_c   1.000
_cell.angle_alpha   90.00
_cell.angle_beta   90.00
_cell.angle_gamma   90.00
#
_symmetry.space_group_name_H-M   'P 1'
#
loop_
_entity.id
_entity.type
_entity.pdbx_description
1 polymer ?
#
loop_
_entity_poly.entity_id
_entity_poly.type
_entity_poly.pdbx_seq_one_letter_code
_entity_poly.pdbx_strand_id
1 'polypeptide(L)'
;MDVKKLLADVTALPGVSGHEAQVSAYFAEQFRPLVDEVTVDAMYSVIAHKKGNGPKIMLCAHLDEIALMVTHIEDDGSLRLGNVGGVDPRILPASRVW
;
A
#
# COMPACT_ATOMS: atom_id res chain seq x y z
N MET A 1 -3.22 14.37 -15.45
CA MET A 1 -2.75 13.70 -14.19
C MET A 1 -1.29 14.06 -13.99
N ASP A 2 -0.93 14.57 -12.83
CA ASP A 2 0.48 14.82 -12.44
C ASP A 2 1.03 13.57 -11.74
N VAL A 3 1.86 12.80 -12.46
CA VAL A 3 2.44 11.54 -11.97
C VAL A 3 3.38 11.78 -10.78
N LYS A 4 4.12 12.89 -10.78
CA LYS A 4 5.03 13.23 -9.68
C LYS A 4 4.26 13.48 -8.38
N LYS A 5 3.16 14.24 -8.48
CA LYS A 5 2.27 14.49 -7.34
C LYS A 5 1.61 13.19 -6.87
N LEU A 6 1.11 12.36 -7.79
CA LEU A 6 0.51 11.06 -7.45
C LEU A 6 1.48 10.17 -6.67
N LEU A 7 2.73 10.05 -7.14
CA LEU A 7 3.75 9.27 -6.45
C LEU A 7 4.06 9.83 -5.06
N ALA A 8 4.20 11.15 -4.94
CA ALA A 8 4.44 11.79 -3.64
C ALA A 8 3.30 11.55 -2.65
N ASP A 9 2.05 11.67 -3.12
CA ASP A 9 0.86 11.45 -2.29
C ASP A 9 0.79 9.98 -1.82
N VAL A 10 0.99 9.01 -2.72
CA VAL A 10 0.91 7.57 -2.42
C VAL A 10 2.01 7.14 -1.47
N THR A 11 3.26 7.57 -1.69
CA THR A 11 4.39 7.19 -0.85
C THR A 11 4.39 7.86 0.52
N ALA A 12 3.52 8.84 0.75
CA ALA A 12 3.31 9.46 2.06
C ALA A 12 2.23 8.76 2.91
N LEU A 13 1.47 7.82 2.30
CA LEU A 13 0.43 7.09 3.00
C LEU A 13 0.99 5.77 3.56
N PRO A 14 0.61 5.39 4.80
CA PRO A 14 0.94 4.07 5.31
C PRO A 14 0.14 3.00 4.53
N GLY A 15 0.82 1.98 4.07
CA GLY A 15 0.25 0.91 3.26
C GLY A 15 0.89 -0.45 3.54
N VAL A 16 1.21 -0.73 4.81
CA VAL A 16 1.82 -1.99 5.22
C VAL A 16 0.85 -3.15 4.98
N SER A 17 1.36 -4.30 4.51
CA SER A 17 0.57 -5.51 4.27
C SER A 17 -0.32 -5.84 5.49
N GLY A 18 -1.63 -5.98 5.26
CA GLY A 18 -2.66 -6.16 6.28
C GLY A 18 -3.20 -4.85 6.91
N HIS A 19 -2.68 -3.69 6.53
CA HIS A 19 -3.09 -2.37 7.04
C HIS A 19 -3.25 -1.35 5.89
N GLU A 20 -3.72 -1.79 4.72
CA GLU A 20 -3.77 -1.01 3.49
C GLU A 20 -4.98 -0.08 3.39
N ALA A 21 -5.81 0.05 4.42
CA ALA A 21 -7.07 0.78 4.36
C ALA A 21 -6.93 2.23 3.83
N GLN A 22 -5.87 2.95 4.22
CA GLN A 22 -5.68 4.34 3.80
C GLN A 22 -5.26 4.45 2.34
N VAL A 23 -4.30 3.63 1.90
CA VAL A 23 -3.85 3.63 0.52
C VAL A 23 -4.93 3.12 -0.42
N SER A 24 -5.72 2.11 0.00
CA SER A 24 -6.90 1.63 -0.73
C SER A 24 -7.95 2.73 -0.92
N ALA A 25 -8.29 3.45 0.15
CA ALA A 25 -9.24 4.55 0.07
C ALA A 25 -8.76 5.64 -0.89
N TYR A 26 -7.47 5.99 -0.83
CA TYR A 26 -6.87 6.96 -1.75
C TYR A 26 -7.03 6.51 -3.22
N PHE A 27 -6.65 5.28 -3.55
CA PHE A 27 -6.80 4.76 -4.91
C PHE A 27 -8.25 4.67 -5.36
N ALA A 28 -9.17 4.25 -4.48
CA ALA A 28 -10.59 4.22 -4.79
C ALA A 28 -11.09 5.62 -5.22
N GLU A 29 -10.71 6.68 -4.51
CA GLU A 29 -11.06 8.05 -4.87
C GLU A 29 -10.42 8.50 -6.20
N GLN A 30 -9.16 8.12 -6.45
CA GLN A 30 -8.50 8.45 -7.72
C GLN A 30 -9.16 7.75 -8.93
N PHE A 31 -9.68 6.53 -8.75
CA PHE A 31 -10.34 5.78 -9.82
C PHE A 31 -11.77 6.22 -10.09
N ARG A 32 -12.54 6.71 -9.09
CA ARG A 32 -13.95 7.10 -9.25
C ARG A 32 -14.24 7.95 -10.48
N PRO A 33 -13.49 9.02 -10.78
CA PRO A 33 -13.77 9.86 -11.95
C PRO A 33 -13.36 9.22 -13.29
N LEU A 34 -12.67 8.08 -13.28
CA LEU A 34 -12.07 7.48 -14.48
C LEU A 34 -12.82 6.24 -14.98
N VAL A 35 -13.63 5.62 -14.12
CA VAL A 35 -14.29 4.33 -14.37
C VAL A 35 -15.78 4.36 -13.99
N ASP A 36 -16.52 3.33 -14.38
CA ASP A 36 -17.96 3.24 -14.13
C ASP A 36 -18.29 2.70 -12.74
N GLU A 37 -17.38 1.89 -12.17
CA GLU A 37 -17.59 1.25 -10.87
C GLU A 37 -16.24 1.10 -10.14
N VAL A 38 -16.26 1.38 -8.82
CA VAL A 38 -15.13 1.13 -7.93
C VAL A 38 -15.63 0.39 -6.70
N THR A 39 -15.03 -0.75 -6.40
CA THR A 39 -15.29 -1.54 -5.19
C THR A 39 -13.99 -1.75 -4.42
N VAL A 40 -14.10 -1.87 -3.10
CA VAL A 40 -13.00 -2.27 -2.23
C VAL A 40 -13.45 -3.52 -1.49
N ASP A 41 -12.68 -4.59 -1.59
CA ASP A 41 -13.00 -5.85 -0.94
C ASP A 41 -12.53 -5.90 0.53
N ALA A 42 -12.80 -7.02 1.20
CA ALA A 42 -12.43 -7.23 2.60
C ALA A 42 -10.90 -7.32 2.83
N MET A 43 -10.12 -7.50 1.76
CA MET A 43 -8.65 -7.53 1.78
C MET A 43 -8.05 -6.18 1.33
N TYR A 44 -8.86 -5.14 1.28
CA TYR A 44 -8.49 -3.81 0.80
C TYR A 44 -8.07 -3.74 -0.68
N SER A 45 -8.35 -4.78 -1.49
CA SER A 45 -8.12 -4.71 -2.92
C SER A 45 -9.08 -3.72 -3.58
N VAL A 46 -8.56 -2.77 -4.33
CA VAL A 46 -9.35 -1.78 -5.07
C VAL A 46 -9.61 -2.31 -6.47
N ILE A 47 -10.87 -2.51 -6.81
CA ILE A 47 -11.31 -3.01 -8.11
C ILE A 47 -12.02 -1.87 -8.84
N ALA A 48 -11.39 -1.37 -9.90
CA ALA A 48 -11.91 -0.32 -10.75
C ALA A 48 -12.34 -0.90 -12.09
N HIS A 49 -13.62 -0.82 -12.41
CA HIS A 49 -14.19 -1.40 -13.62
C HIS A 49 -14.70 -0.33 -14.58
N LYS A 50 -14.15 -0.31 -15.80
CA LYS A 50 -14.64 0.50 -16.91
C LYS A 50 -15.37 -0.39 -17.91
N LYS A 51 -16.63 -0.11 -18.16
CA LYS A 51 -17.47 -0.86 -19.11
C LYS A 51 -16.98 -0.64 -20.54
N GLY A 52 -17.11 -1.67 -21.36
CA GLY A 52 -16.76 -1.65 -22.78
C GLY A 52 -17.45 -2.76 -23.53
N ASN A 53 -17.35 -2.76 -24.84
CA ASN A 53 -18.01 -3.74 -25.73
C ASN A 53 -17.04 -4.79 -26.29
N GLY A 54 -15.78 -4.74 -25.87
CA GLY A 54 -14.72 -5.66 -26.32
C GLY A 54 -14.41 -6.77 -25.31
N PRO A 55 -13.34 -7.51 -25.54
CA PRO A 55 -12.84 -8.50 -24.57
C PRO A 55 -12.45 -7.84 -23.26
N LYS A 56 -12.64 -8.56 -22.14
CA LYS A 56 -12.23 -8.08 -20.82
C LYS A 56 -10.72 -8.15 -20.67
N ILE A 57 -10.12 -7.06 -20.26
CA ILE A 57 -8.69 -6.96 -19.94
C ILE A 57 -8.60 -6.59 -18.45
N MET A 58 -7.76 -7.30 -17.71
CA MET A 58 -7.48 -7.01 -16.30
C MET A 58 -6.02 -6.57 -16.15
N LEU A 59 -5.82 -5.39 -15.55
CA LEU A 59 -4.51 -4.89 -15.14
C LEU A 59 -4.41 -5.06 -13.62
N CYS A 60 -3.32 -5.66 -13.15
CA CYS A 60 -3.09 -5.90 -11.74
C CYS A 60 -1.77 -5.29 -11.29
N ALA A 61 -1.78 -4.66 -10.12
CA ALA A 61 -0.60 -4.20 -9.42
C ALA A 61 -0.87 -4.28 -7.91
N HIS A 62 0.19 -4.46 -7.09
CA HIS A 62 0.04 -4.40 -5.65
C HIS A 62 0.10 -2.95 -5.15
N LEU A 63 -0.44 -2.70 -3.96
CA LEU A 63 -0.47 -1.38 -3.33
C LEU A 63 0.12 -1.37 -1.91
N ASP A 64 0.46 -2.52 -1.38
CA ASP A 64 1.10 -2.65 -0.09
C ASP A 64 2.62 -2.38 -0.15
N GLU A 65 3.20 -2.10 1.00
CA GLU A 65 4.62 -1.84 1.18
C GLU A 65 5.23 -2.74 2.26
N ILE A 66 6.55 -2.90 2.21
CA ILE A 66 7.32 -3.60 3.24
C ILE A 66 7.41 -2.76 4.51
N ALA A 67 7.51 -3.43 5.67
CA ALA A 67 7.64 -2.76 6.95
C ALA A 67 8.42 -3.58 7.99
N LEU A 68 8.64 -2.96 9.13
CA LEU A 68 9.10 -3.62 10.34
C LEU A 68 7.98 -3.60 11.37
N MET A 69 7.66 -4.76 11.93
CA MET A 69 6.66 -4.89 12.99
C MET A 69 7.36 -5.04 14.34
N VAL A 70 6.98 -4.24 15.32
CA VAL A 70 7.46 -4.42 16.71
C VAL A 70 6.85 -5.69 17.26
N THR A 71 7.70 -6.68 17.57
CA THR A 71 7.29 -7.98 18.12
C THR A 71 7.50 -8.07 19.62
N HIS A 72 8.40 -7.25 20.17
CA HIS A 72 8.67 -7.16 21.60
C HIS A 72 9.35 -5.84 21.96
N ILE A 73 9.09 -5.34 23.16
CA ILE A 73 9.77 -4.20 23.75
C ILE A 73 10.54 -4.72 24.96
N GLU A 74 11.86 -4.57 24.93
CA GLU A 74 12.75 -5.01 26.01
C GLU A 74 12.70 -4.07 27.22
N ASP A 75 13.15 -4.52 28.37
CA ASP A 75 13.15 -3.73 29.62
C ASP A 75 14.01 -2.47 29.53
N ASP A 76 15.04 -2.48 28.68
CA ASP A 76 15.91 -1.32 28.43
C ASP A 76 15.35 -0.34 27.38
N GLY A 77 14.14 -0.62 26.87
CA GLY A 77 13.47 0.18 25.85
C GLY A 77 13.87 -0.13 24.40
N SER A 78 14.76 -1.11 24.18
CA SER A 78 15.06 -1.57 22.81
C SER A 78 13.90 -2.37 22.24
N LEU A 79 13.79 -2.41 20.89
CA LEU A 79 12.70 -3.06 20.19
C LEU A 79 13.18 -4.29 19.42
N ARG A 80 12.48 -5.39 19.56
CA ARG A 80 12.60 -6.51 18.62
C ARG A 80 11.66 -6.29 17.46
N LEU A 81 12.17 -6.47 16.24
CA LEU A 81 11.44 -6.22 15.02
C LEU A 81 11.30 -7.51 14.21
N GLY A 82 10.12 -7.73 13.66
CA GLY A 82 9.85 -8.74 12.64
C GLY A 82 9.67 -8.09 11.26
N ASN A 83 10.12 -8.75 10.21
CA ASN A 83 9.94 -8.27 8.85
C ASN A 83 8.50 -8.52 8.39
N VAL A 84 7.91 -7.50 7.77
CA VAL A 84 6.71 -7.62 6.95
C VAL A 84 7.13 -7.44 5.49
N GLY A 85 7.05 -8.53 4.71
CA GLY A 85 7.56 -8.56 3.35
C GLY A 85 9.09 -8.73 3.26
N GLY A 86 9.65 -8.42 2.10
CA GLY A 86 11.06 -8.66 1.75
C GLY A 86 12.02 -7.57 2.23
N VAL A 87 12.15 -7.37 3.52
CA VAL A 87 13.10 -6.40 4.08
C VAL A 87 14.51 -7.00 4.11
N ASP A 88 15.47 -6.35 3.48
CA ASP A 88 16.88 -6.72 3.55
C ASP A 88 17.52 -6.16 4.82
N PRO A 89 17.90 -6.99 5.81
CA PRO A 89 18.44 -6.50 7.07
C PRO A 89 19.78 -5.75 6.94
N ARG A 90 20.49 -5.91 5.81
CA ARG A 90 21.79 -5.24 5.58
C ARG A 90 21.63 -3.74 5.37
N ILE A 91 20.45 -3.27 4.96
CA ILE A 91 20.19 -1.83 4.73
C ILE A 91 19.63 -1.12 5.96
N LEU A 92 19.26 -1.86 7.01
CA LEU A 92 18.63 -1.30 8.21
C LEU A 92 19.56 -0.51 9.13
N PRO A 93 20.87 -0.88 9.30
CA PRO A 93 21.76 -0.12 10.19
C PRO A 93 21.79 1.36 9.84
N ALA A 94 21.54 2.21 10.85
CA ALA A 94 21.47 3.68 10.73
C ALA A 94 20.35 4.21 9.81
N SER A 95 19.42 3.37 9.36
CA SER A 95 18.23 3.82 8.63
C SER A 95 17.26 4.56 9.56
N ARG A 96 16.66 5.62 9.05
CA ARG A 96 15.54 6.28 9.73
C ARG A 96 14.27 5.50 9.46
N VAL A 97 13.51 5.23 10.51
CA VAL A 97 12.18 4.58 10.45
C VAL A 97 11.14 5.50 11.07
N TRP A 98 9.88 5.36 10.68
CA TRP A 98 8.71 6.06 11.22
C TRP A 98 7.48 5.16 11.21
#